data_cfe2a4dc36d79e78b8a30a6b53edf015
#
_entry.id   cfe2a4dc36d79e78b8a30a6b53edf015
#
_cell.length_a   1.000
_cell.length_b   1.000
_cell.length_c   1.000
_cell.angle_alpha   90.00
_cell.angle_beta   90.00
_cell.angle_gamma   90.00
#
_symmetry.space_group_name_H-M   'P 1'
#
loop_
_entity.id
_entity.type
_entity.pdbx_description
1 polymer ?
#
loop_
_entity_poly.entity_id
_entity_poly.type
_entity_poly.pdbx_seq_one_letter_code
_entity_poly.pdbx_strand_id
1 'polypeptide(L)'
;MNIKKKNVAIMLLLILSVFASGCAGANSQPAAGAVKKGADGKYTDLTVRLGVQGSGGLFGKAREERWFEEEFGKLGVKVEWAEFQSGPPMTEAMASNRLDFAGLGNMPIIAAQAADIPFKVISQSLHGQKNVAIIVPPDSTAQTLSDLKGKKVAVTKGSNAFNFLYRGLADQGLKVSDIEIIQLQPDEAQPAFESGGVDAWATWDPYITLNTLTGKGNVLADGEQLGVLSPSFNIVRKDFADQYPDLVTLYLTVLNKTLAWEKENEAEAIKRYADERGIPQEVIQGTFDRSRSINIPVTDDIIAEQQKTADFQFEQKTIRKKIQVKEVFDNQYIEAATQ
;
A
#
# COMPACT_ATOMS: atom_id res chain seq x y z
N MET A 1 64.50 -16.20 43.61
CA MET A 1 64.74 -15.84 42.23
C MET A 1 63.57 -14.97 41.76
N ASN A 2 63.69 -13.67 42.03
CA ASN A 2 62.65 -12.65 41.89
C ASN A 2 63.14 -11.59 40.86
N ILE A 3 62.78 -11.74 39.63
CA ILE A 3 62.88 -10.69 38.64
C ILE A 3 61.82 -11.00 37.60
N LYS A 4 60.72 -10.24 37.51
CA LYS A 4 59.81 -9.99 36.37
C LYS A 4 58.44 -9.48 36.81
N LYS A 5 58.35 -8.52 37.74
CA LYS A 5 57.05 -7.86 38.04
C LYS A 5 57.10 -6.31 37.94
N LYS A 6 58.10 -5.72 37.29
CA LYS A 6 58.21 -4.27 37.16
C LYS A 6 57.94 -3.69 35.75
N ASN A 7 57.78 -4.50 34.74
CA ASN A 7 57.61 -3.98 33.35
C ASN A 7 56.17 -4.06 32.78
N VAL A 8 55.19 -4.50 33.60
CA VAL A 8 53.78 -4.54 33.16
C VAL A 8 52.98 -3.32 33.54
N ALA A 9 53.48 -2.50 34.49
CA ALA A 9 52.76 -1.30 34.98
C ALA A 9 52.98 -0.04 34.15
N ILE A 10 53.96 -0.02 33.23
CA ILE A 10 54.25 1.20 32.40
C ILE A 10 53.61 1.08 31.04
N MET A 11 53.20 -0.11 30.58
CA MET A 11 52.54 -0.30 29.28
C MET A 11 51.02 -0.15 29.35
N LEU A 12 50.40 -0.04 30.53
CA LEU A 12 48.96 0.16 30.72
C LEU A 12 48.54 1.64 30.86
N LEU A 13 49.50 2.58 30.91
CA LEU A 13 49.22 4.03 31.06
C LEU A 13 49.32 4.81 29.74
N LEU A 14 49.66 4.16 28.64
CA LEU A 14 49.76 4.77 27.30
C LEU A 14 48.64 4.37 26.33
N ILE A 15 47.67 3.55 26.75
CA ILE A 15 46.50 3.12 25.92
C ILE A 15 45.20 3.85 26.36
N LEU A 16 45.24 4.72 27.38
CA LEU A 16 44.04 5.40 27.89
C LEU A 16 43.85 6.84 27.38
N SER A 17 44.59 7.28 26.36
CA SER A 17 44.52 8.65 25.86
C SER A 17 44.07 8.77 24.37
N VAL A 18 43.51 7.69 23.78
CA VAL A 18 43.01 7.74 22.38
C VAL A 18 41.50 7.46 22.25
N PHE A 19 40.76 7.31 23.40
CA PHE A 19 39.29 7.08 23.35
C PHE A 19 38.45 8.29 23.77
N ALA A 20 38.96 9.52 23.65
CA ALA A 20 38.19 10.72 23.98
C ALA A 20 37.99 11.67 22.79
N SER A 21 37.89 11.13 21.55
CA SER A 21 37.57 11.97 20.37
C SER A 21 36.76 11.17 19.34
N GLY A 22 35.64 10.60 19.74
CA GLY A 22 34.82 9.79 18.85
C GLY A 22 33.34 9.69 19.25
N CYS A 23 32.76 10.76 19.77
CA CYS A 23 31.32 10.86 19.98
C CYS A 23 30.84 12.24 19.53
N ALA A 24 30.90 12.50 18.22
CA ALA A 24 30.12 13.57 17.61
C ALA A 24 30.00 13.23 16.13
N GLY A 25 28.98 12.49 15.78
CA GLY A 25 28.67 12.11 14.40
C GLY A 25 27.51 11.14 14.33
N ALA A 26 26.45 11.35 15.11
CA ALA A 26 25.15 11.00 14.62
C ALA A 26 24.96 11.85 13.36
N ASN A 27 25.17 11.26 12.19
CA ASN A 27 24.70 11.79 10.92
C ASN A 27 23.17 11.82 10.99
N SER A 28 22.61 12.76 11.73
CA SER A 28 21.34 13.36 11.37
C SER A 28 21.61 14.05 10.04
N GLN A 29 21.31 13.36 8.92
CA GLN A 29 21.13 14.05 7.66
C GLN A 29 20.20 15.23 7.96
N PRO A 30 20.61 16.49 7.71
CA PRO A 30 19.70 17.61 7.89
C PRO A 30 18.50 17.30 7.01
N ALA A 31 17.29 17.46 7.56
CA ALA A 31 16.08 17.47 6.76
C ALA A 31 16.38 18.44 5.61
N ALA A 32 16.47 17.92 4.40
CA ALA A 32 16.79 18.72 3.22
C ALA A 32 15.75 19.84 3.20
N GLY A 33 16.17 21.08 3.36
CA GLY A 33 15.25 22.21 3.27
C GLY A 33 14.50 22.13 1.96
N ALA A 34 13.23 22.55 1.95
CA ALA A 34 12.40 22.52 0.74
C ALA A 34 13.17 23.13 -0.44
N VAL A 35 13.25 22.39 -1.54
CA VAL A 35 13.81 22.91 -2.79
C VAL A 35 12.86 23.99 -3.29
N LYS A 36 13.35 25.23 -3.44
CA LYS A 36 12.54 26.35 -3.90
C LYS A 36 12.56 26.41 -5.42
N LYS A 37 11.47 26.93 -5.99
CA LYS A 37 11.45 27.29 -7.42
C LYS A 37 12.45 28.40 -7.71
N GLY A 38 13.22 28.24 -8.77
CA GLY A 38 14.04 29.31 -9.33
C GLY A 38 13.20 30.46 -9.91
N ALA A 39 13.86 31.50 -10.39
CA ALA A 39 13.21 32.64 -11.06
C ALA A 39 12.43 32.24 -12.32
N ASP A 40 12.79 31.13 -12.93
CA ASP A 40 12.12 30.51 -14.10
C ASP A 40 10.88 29.66 -13.70
N GLY A 41 10.51 29.62 -12.43
CA GLY A 41 9.39 28.85 -11.90
C GLY A 41 9.65 27.35 -11.79
N LYS A 42 10.89 26.88 -11.96
CA LYS A 42 11.27 25.46 -11.93
C LYS A 42 11.96 25.08 -10.63
N TYR A 43 11.80 23.83 -10.24
CA TYR A 43 12.56 23.22 -9.17
C TYR A 43 13.93 22.74 -9.70
N THR A 44 14.95 22.78 -8.84
CA THR A 44 16.29 22.27 -9.17
C THR A 44 16.57 21.08 -8.25
N ASP A 45 17.05 19.97 -8.82
CA ASP A 45 17.43 18.74 -8.08
C ASP A 45 16.31 18.13 -7.22
N LEU A 46 15.04 18.30 -7.63
CA LEU A 46 13.90 17.66 -7.00
C LEU A 46 13.53 16.39 -7.75
N THR A 47 13.40 15.30 -7.01
CA THR A 47 12.90 14.02 -7.51
C THR A 47 11.63 13.64 -6.74
N VAL A 48 10.57 13.27 -7.46
CA VAL A 48 9.35 12.68 -6.91
C VAL A 48 9.37 11.17 -7.14
N ARG A 49 8.97 10.40 -6.11
CA ARG A 49 8.96 8.94 -6.14
C ARG A 49 7.53 8.44 -6.07
N LEU A 50 7.10 7.75 -7.13
CA LEU A 50 5.75 7.23 -7.30
C LEU A 50 5.73 5.72 -7.08
N GLY A 51 4.89 5.26 -6.15
CA GLY A 51 4.71 3.84 -5.85
C GLY A 51 3.54 3.23 -6.58
N VAL A 52 3.75 2.04 -7.13
CA VAL A 52 2.70 1.24 -7.77
C VAL A 52 2.67 -0.18 -7.20
N GLN A 53 1.49 -0.82 -7.18
CA GLN A 53 1.35 -2.22 -6.78
C GLN A 53 1.33 -3.13 -8.00
N GLY A 54 2.32 -4.02 -8.06
CA GLY A 54 2.56 -4.88 -9.21
C GLY A 54 3.09 -4.12 -10.41
N SER A 55 3.34 -4.84 -11.50
CA SER A 55 3.72 -4.27 -12.79
C SER A 55 2.48 -3.87 -13.60
N GLY A 56 2.60 -2.80 -14.37
CA GLY A 56 1.56 -2.38 -15.31
C GLY A 56 0.30 -1.82 -14.65
N GLY A 57 -0.86 -2.23 -15.16
CA GLY A 57 -2.15 -1.74 -14.72
C GLY A 57 -2.42 -0.30 -15.13
N LEU A 58 -3.15 0.46 -14.30
CA LEU A 58 -3.54 1.84 -14.60
C LEU A 58 -2.35 2.73 -15.01
N PHE A 59 -1.21 2.60 -14.34
CA PHE A 59 -0.03 3.41 -14.63
C PHE A 59 0.82 2.90 -15.81
N GLY A 60 0.56 1.71 -16.36
CA GLY A 60 1.35 1.13 -17.44
C GLY A 60 1.42 2.04 -18.67
N LYS A 61 0.27 2.53 -19.16
CA LYS A 61 0.22 3.48 -20.29
C LYS A 61 0.89 4.81 -19.96
N ALA A 62 0.63 5.35 -18.77
CA ALA A 62 1.22 6.61 -18.36
C ALA A 62 2.75 6.55 -18.26
N ARG A 63 3.30 5.38 -17.84
CA ARG A 63 4.75 5.14 -17.81
C ARG A 63 5.35 5.00 -19.21
N GLU A 64 4.70 4.25 -20.09
CA GLU A 64 5.13 4.10 -21.49
C GLU A 64 5.20 5.42 -22.22
N GLU A 65 4.14 6.21 -22.13
CA GLU A 65 4.01 7.53 -22.75
C GLU A 65 4.69 8.64 -21.93
N ARG A 66 5.26 8.31 -20.77
CA ARG A 66 5.99 9.22 -19.89
C ARG A 66 5.18 10.44 -19.46
N TRP A 67 3.87 10.30 -19.23
CA TRP A 67 3.01 11.43 -18.90
C TRP A 67 3.39 12.13 -17.60
N PHE A 68 3.77 11.38 -16.57
CA PHE A 68 4.24 11.97 -15.31
C PHE A 68 5.60 12.66 -15.49
N GLU A 69 6.54 12.00 -16.16
CA GLU A 69 7.88 12.55 -16.41
C GLU A 69 7.83 13.82 -17.26
N GLU A 70 6.92 13.90 -18.24
CA GLU A 70 6.75 15.08 -19.08
C GLU A 70 6.16 16.26 -18.30
N GLU A 71 5.06 16.05 -17.56
CA GLU A 71 4.40 17.11 -16.83
C GLU A 71 5.25 17.63 -15.65
N PHE A 72 5.84 16.73 -14.87
CA PHE A 72 6.76 17.10 -13.80
C PHE A 72 8.05 17.72 -14.33
N GLY A 73 8.55 17.24 -15.46
CA GLY A 73 9.74 17.76 -16.14
C GLY A 73 9.61 19.22 -16.60
N LYS A 74 8.40 19.69 -16.94
CA LYS A 74 8.12 21.11 -17.24
C LYS A 74 8.45 22.00 -16.04
N LEU A 75 8.32 21.46 -14.82
CA LEU A 75 8.65 22.12 -13.56
C LEU A 75 10.07 21.80 -13.06
N GLY A 76 10.90 21.10 -13.85
CA GLY A 76 12.27 20.73 -13.46
C GLY A 76 12.36 19.55 -12.48
N VAL A 77 11.26 18.81 -12.30
CA VAL A 77 11.18 17.68 -11.35
C VAL A 77 11.39 16.36 -12.07
N LYS A 78 12.25 15.51 -11.52
CA LYS A 78 12.46 14.12 -11.99
C LYS A 78 11.40 13.20 -11.37
N VAL A 79 10.99 12.17 -12.12
CA VAL A 79 10.07 11.13 -11.65
C VAL A 79 10.80 9.80 -11.57
N GLU A 80 10.66 9.11 -10.46
CA GLU A 80 11.12 7.75 -10.25
C GLU A 80 9.95 6.86 -9.84
N TRP A 81 9.90 5.64 -10.38
CA TRP A 81 8.88 4.65 -10.07
C TRP A 81 9.45 3.55 -9.17
N ALA A 82 8.64 3.11 -8.20
CA ALA A 82 8.95 2.00 -7.33
C ALA A 82 7.79 1.00 -7.31
N GLU A 83 8.09 -0.28 -7.48
CA GLU A 83 7.10 -1.36 -7.53
C GLU A 83 7.07 -2.13 -6.20
N PHE A 84 5.87 -2.46 -5.75
CA PHE A 84 5.62 -3.15 -4.49
C PHE A 84 4.58 -4.26 -4.67
N GLN A 85 4.65 -5.32 -3.88
CA GLN A 85 3.67 -6.40 -3.92
C GLN A 85 2.35 -6.05 -3.22
N SER A 86 2.39 -5.15 -2.23
CA SER A 86 1.22 -4.78 -1.42
C SER A 86 1.37 -3.41 -0.77
N GLY A 87 0.32 -2.92 -0.12
CA GLY A 87 0.31 -1.61 0.54
C GLY A 87 1.27 -1.45 1.74
N PRO A 88 1.40 -2.42 2.66
CA PRO A 88 2.27 -2.26 3.83
C PRO A 88 3.72 -1.90 3.51
N PRO A 89 4.44 -2.55 2.57
CA PRO A 89 5.78 -2.13 2.17
C PRO A 89 5.86 -0.71 1.60
N MET A 90 4.77 -0.21 0.97
CA MET A 90 4.72 1.17 0.47
C MET A 90 4.71 2.17 1.62
N THR A 91 3.96 1.92 2.69
CA THR A 91 3.94 2.79 3.88
C THR A 91 5.29 2.80 4.61
N GLU A 92 6.01 1.67 4.64
CA GLU A 92 7.38 1.58 5.19
C GLU A 92 8.38 2.37 4.33
N ALA A 93 8.25 2.31 3.00
CA ALA A 93 9.07 3.12 2.09
C ALA A 93 8.79 4.63 2.27
N MET A 94 7.52 5.01 2.49
CA MET A 94 7.14 6.40 2.80
C MET A 94 7.71 6.86 4.14
N ALA A 95 7.65 6.04 5.20
CA ALA A 95 8.22 6.33 6.51
C ALA A 95 9.73 6.57 6.47
N SER A 96 10.43 5.92 5.53
CA SER A 96 11.87 6.07 5.32
C SER A 96 12.24 7.10 4.23
N ASN A 97 11.31 7.96 3.82
CA ASN A 97 11.48 8.98 2.77
C ASN A 97 11.95 8.42 1.41
N ARG A 98 11.61 7.15 1.13
CA ARG A 98 11.91 6.49 -0.16
C ARG A 98 10.73 6.46 -1.11
N LEU A 99 9.58 7.00 -0.69
CA LEU A 99 8.36 7.08 -1.47
C LEU A 99 7.61 8.36 -1.13
N ASP A 100 7.11 9.07 -2.14
CA ASP A 100 6.35 10.31 -1.96
C ASP A 100 4.85 10.10 -2.20
N PHE A 101 4.46 9.31 -3.22
CA PHE A 101 3.06 9.00 -3.53
C PHE A 101 2.82 7.50 -3.57
N ALA A 102 1.63 7.09 -3.12
CA ALA A 102 1.18 5.69 -3.16
C ALA A 102 -0.33 5.61 -3.36
N GLY A 103 -0.76 4.60 -4.15
CA GLY A 103 -2.15 4.15 -4.17
C GLY A 103 -2.27 2.85 -3.38
N LEU A 104 -3.05 2.84 -2.29
CA LEU A 104 -3.17 1.67 -1.41
C LEU A 104 -4.51 1.62 -0.68
N GLY A 105 -4.79 0.47 -0.14
CA GLY A 105 -6.06 0.20 0.51
C GLY A 105 -6.22 0.84 1.88
N ASN A 106 -7.43 0.69 2.43
CA ASN A 106 -7.84 1.30 3.69
C ASN A 106 -7.03 0.82 4.90
N MET A 107 -6.70 -0.47 4.99
CA MET A 107 -5.99 -1.00 6.16
C MET A 107 -4.53 -0.55 6.25
N PRO A 108 -3.72 -0.53 5.17
CA PRO A 108 -2.36 0.01 5.22
C PRO A 108 -2.29 1.45 5.76
N ILE A 109 -3.23 2.33 5.39
CA ILE A 109 -3.23 3.72 5.90
C ILE A 109 -3.62 3.81 7.37
N ILE A 110 -4.54 2.95 7.86
CA ILE A 110 -4.86 2.83 9.29
C ILE A 110 -3.62 2.41 10.07
N ALA A 111 -2.93 1.38 9.60
CA ALA A 111 -1.71 0.88 10.24
C ALA A 111 -0.60 1.94 10.24
N ALA A 112 -0.44 2.67 9.13
CA ALA A 112 0.54 3.76 8.99
C ALA A 112 0.24 4.91 9.97
N GLN A 113 -1.02 5.36 10.04
CA GLN A 113 -1.41 6.42 10.97
C GLN A 113 -1.22 5.99 12.44
N ALA A 114 -1.57 4.74 12.77
CA ALA A 114 -1.36 4.19 14.10
C ALA A 114 0.12 4.02 14.47
N ALA A 115 1.00 3.97 13.48
CA ALA A 115 2.45 3.96 13.63
C ALA A 115 3.09 5.36 13.54
N ASP A 116 2.28 6.42 13.56
CA ASP A 116 2.70 7.82 13.47
C ASP A 116 3.51 8.15 12.19
N ILE A 117 3.29 7.40 11.10
CA ILE A 117 3.88 7.71 9.78
C ILE A 117 3.17 8.95 9.21
N PRO A 118 3.90 10.01 8.84
CA PRO A 118 3.29 11.26 8.40
C PRO A 118 2.90 11.21 6.91
N PHE A 119 1.60 11.16 6.62
CA PHE A 119 1.04 11.23 5.26
C PHE A 119 -0.29 12.00 5.23
N LYS A 120 -0.77 12.32 4.03
CA LYS A 120 -2.13 12.81 3.76
C LYS A 120 -2.82 11.89 2.76
N VAL A 121 -4.10 11.65 2.97
CA VAL A 121 -5.00 11.03 1.98
C VAL A 121 -5.53 12.14 1.08
N ILE A 122 -5.28 12.06 -0.22
CA ILE A 122 -5.52 13.14 -1.18
C ILE A 122 -6.64 12.85 -2.17
N SER A 123 -7.07 11.59 -2.29
CA SER A 123 -8.27 11.19 -3.03
C SER A 123 -8.66 9.74 -2.74
N GLN A 124 -9.89 9.35 -3.09
CA GLN A 124 -10.33 7.97 -3.12
C GLN A 124 -10.02 7.35 -4.49
N SER A 125 -9.43 6.14 -4.49
CA SER A 125 -9.01 5.45 -5.71
C SER A 125 -9.81 4.19 -6.06
N LEU A 126 -10.58 3.64 -5.10
CA LEU A 126 -11.56 2.55 -5.30
C LEU A 126 -12.74 2.71 -4.35
N HIS A 127 -13.94 2.30 -4.79
CA HIS A 127 -15.11 2.26 -3.90
C HIS A 127 -15.02 1.16 -2.83
N GLY A 128 -14.49 -0.02 -3.18
CA GLY A 128 -14.14 -1.06 -2.23
C GLY A 128 -15.25 -2.04 -1.86
N GLN A 129 -16.20 -2.31 -2.75
CA GLN A 129 -17.28 -3.27 -2.51
C GLN A 129 -16.89 -4.72 -2.78
N LYS A 130 -16.32 -5.00 -3.97
CA LYS A 130 -16.00 -6.36 -4.43
C LYS A 130 -14.51 -6.65 -4.61
N ASN A 131 -13.66 -5.69 -4.30
CA ASN A 131 -12.22 -5.77 -4.57
C ASN A 131 -11.45 -6.67 -3.60
N VAL A 132 -12.08 -7.21 -2.56
CA VAL A 132 -11.52 -8.17 -1.61
C VAL A 132 -12.44 -9.36 -1.43
N ALA A 133 -11.85 -10.55 -1.25
CA ALA A 133 -12.59 -11.78 -0.98
C ALA A 133 -11.74 -12.80 -0.23
N ILE A 134 -12.39 -13.80 0.33
CA ILE A 134 -11.78 -15.07 0.75
C ILE A 134 -12.14 -16.08 -0.31
N ILE A 135 -11.12 -16.69 -0.93
CA ILE A 135 -11.26 -17.76 -1.91
C ILE A 135 -10.82 -19.10 -1.32
N VAL A 136 -11.43 -20.16 -1.79
CA VAL A 136 -11.14 -21.55 -1.42
C VAL A 136 -10.84 -22.38 -2.67
N PRO A 137 -10.09 -23.48 -2.58
CA PRO A 137 -9.87 -24.41 -3.71
C PRO A 137 -11.18 -24.92 -4.30
N PRO A 138 -11.23 -25.32 -5.59
CA PRO A 138 -12.47 -25.70 -6.27
C PRO A 138 -13.13 -26.96 -5.68
N ASP A 139 -12.37 -27.83 -5.06
CA ASP A 139 -12.80 -29.05 -4.37
C ASP A 139 -13.07 -28.85 -2.86
N SER A 140 -12.98 -27.60 -2.37
CA SER A 140 -13.24 -27.29 -0.96
C SER A 140 -14.72 -27.58 -0.61
N THR A 141 -14.93 -28.18 0.56
CA THR A 141 -16.27 -28.38 1.13
C THR A 141 -16.78 -27.21 1.93
N ALA A 142 -15.96 -26.15 2.14
CA ALA A 142 -16.36 -24.97 2.88
C ALA A 142 -17.45 -24.19 2.13
N GLN A 143 -18.55 -23.87 2.79
CA GLN A 143 -19.68 -23.11 2.27
C GLN A 143 -19.83 -21.76 2.99
N THR A 144 -19.26 -21.64 4.18
CA THR A 144 -19.34 -20.46 5.04
C THR A 144 -17.98 -20.17 5.67
N LEU A 145 -17.80 -18.97 6.21
CA LEU A 145 -16.59 -18.62 6.95
C LEU A 145 -16.41 -19.46 8.22
N SER A 146 -17.50 -20.01 8.78
CA SER A 146 -17.44 -20.91 9.94
C SER A 146 -16.73 -22.23 9.65
N ASP A 147 -16.72 -22.66 8.39
CA ASP A 147 -16.04 -23.88 7.94
C ASP A 147 -14.52 -23.72 7.88
N LEU A 148 -14.02 -22.47 8.04
CA LEU A 148 -12.59 -22.18 8.12
C LEU A 148 -11.99 -22.49 9.50
N LYS A 149 -12.79 -22.89 10.49
CA LYS A 149 -12.26 -23.25 11.82
C LYS A 149 -11.24 -24.38 11.74
N GLY A 150 -10.04 -24.13 12.31
CA GLY A 150 -8.89 -25.04 12.27
C GLY A 150 -8.18 -25.13 10.91
N LYS A 151 -8.58 -24.30 9.93
CA LYS A 151 -8.02 -24.25 8.58
C LYS A 151 -6.86 -23.27 8.46
N LYS A 152 -5.97 -23.53 7.50
CA LYS A 152 -4.86 -22.65 7.10
C LYS A 152 -5.38 -21.60 6.13
N VAL A 153 -5.32 -20.33 6.53
CA VAL A 153 -5.78 -19.21 5.71
C VAL A 153 -4.60 -18.29 5.38
N ALA A 154 -4.24 -18.24 4.09
CA ALA A 154 -3.22 -17.28 3.63
C ALA A 154 -3.77 -15.87 3.64
N VAL A 155 -2.96 -14.91 4.06
CA VAL A 155 -3.27 -13.48 3.98
C VAL A 155 -2.02 -12.62 4.11
N THR A 156 -1.97 -11.50 3.41
CA THR A 156 -0.93 -10.48 3.58
C THR A 156 -1.26 -9.61 4.80
N LYS A 157 -0.42 -9.67 5.83
CA LYS A 157 -0.62 -8.90 7.08
C LYS A 157 -0.72 -7.41 6.80
N GLY A 158 -1.73 -6.77 7.39
CA GLY A 158 -1.96 -5.32 7.29
C GLY A 158 -2.52 -4.86 5.94
N SER A 159 -2.93 -5.78 5.06
CA SER A 159 -3.64 -5.49 3.80
C SER A 159 -5.16 -5.29 4.01
N ASN A 160 -5.85 -4.85 2.97
CA ASN A 160 -7.33 -4.82 2.96
C ASN A 160 -7.94 -6.20 3.21
N ALA A 161 -7.37 -7.23 2.58
CA ALA A 161 -7.82 -8.61 2.76
C ALA A 161 -7.62 -9.10 4.21
N PHE A 162 -6.57 -8.62 4.90
CA PHE A 162 -6.37 -8.87 6.32
C PHE A 162 -7.52 -8.29 7.17
N ASN A 163 -7.89 -7.02 6.94
CA ASN A 163 -9.05 -6.42 7.60
C ASN A 163 -10.33 -7.18 7.28
N PHE A 164 -10.54 -7.52 6.00
CA PHE A 164 -11.72 -8.24 5.54
C PHE A 164 -11.86 -9.61 6.24
N LEU A 165 -10.77 -10.38 6.31
CA LEU A 165 -10.74 -11.67 7.01
C LEU A 165 -11.13 -11.53 8.48
N TYR A 166 -10.55 -10.55 9.19
CA TYR A 166 -10.85 -10.33 10.61
C TYR A 166 -12.31 -9.95 10.85
N ARG A 167 -12.87 -9.07 10.01
CA ARG A 167 -14.28 -8.67 10.09
C ARG A 167 -15.21 -9.83 9.76
N GLY A 168 -14.93 -10.55 8.67
CA GLY A 168 -15.74 -11.70 8.29
C GLY A 168 -15.77 -12.81 9.34
N LEU A 169 -14.64 -13.11 9.99
CA LEU A 169 -14.61 -14.06 11.11
C LEU A 169 -15.42 -13.54 12.30
N ALA A 170 -15.27 -12.29 12.67
CA ALA A 170 -15.99 -11.68 13.79
C ALA A 170 -17.51 -11.70 13.57
N ASP A 171 -17.97 -11.42 12.36
CA ASP A 171 -19.40 -11.47 11.98
C ASP A 171 -20.01 -12.87 12.14
N GLN A 172 -19.18 -13.93 12.03
CA GLN A 172 -19.57 -15.31 12.27
C GLN A 172 -19.34 -15.76 13.73
N GLY A 173 -18.98 -14.84 14.62
CA GLY A 173 -18.66 -15.16 16.03
C GLY A 173 -17.35 -15.93 16.21
N LEU A 174 -16.50 -15.99 15.19
CA LEU A 174 -15.19 -16.64 15.24
C LEU A 174 -14.12 -15.64 15.69
N LYS A 175 -13.12 -16.18 16.37
CA LYS A 175 -11.87 -15.45 16.68
C LYS A 175 -10.80 -15.80 15.65
N VAL A 176 -9.86 -14.91 15.45
CA VAL A 176 -8.69 -15.17 14.61
C VAL A 176 -7.90 -16.39 15.08
N SER A 177 -7.89 -16.68 16.40
CA SER A 177 -7.29 -17.89 16.98
C SER A 177 -8.02 -19.19 16.62
N ASP A 178 -9.21 -19.14 16.02
CA ASP A 178 -9.94 -20.32 15.57
C ASP A 178 -9.45 -20.83 14.21
N ILE A 179 -8.58 -20.07 13.52
CA ILE A 179 -7.93 -20.43 12.26
C ILE A 179 -6.40 -20.36 12.39
N GLU A 180 -5.68 -21.00 11.47
CA GLU A 180 -4.23 -20.87 11.34
C GLU A 180 -3.91 -19.83 10.26
N ILE A 181 -3.46 -18.63 10.66
CA ILE A 181 -3.07 -17.57 9.70
C ILE A 181 -1.68 -17.86 9.15
N ILE A 182 -1.57 -17.97 7.82
CA ILE A 182 -0.31 -18.08 7.08
C ILE A 182 -0.05 -16.71 6.42
N GLN A 183 0.97 -16.00 6.91
CA GLN A 183 1.31 -14.67 6.40
C GLN A 183 2.18 -14.79 5.16
N LEU A 184 1.62 -14.47 3.99
CA LEU A 184 2.27 -14.56 2.69
C LEU A 184 2.02 -13.29 1.88
N GLN A 185 3.01 -12.89 1.08
CA GLN A 185 2.79 -11.91 0.01
C GLN A 185 2.09 -12.60 -1.18
N PRO A 186 1.45 -11.85 -2.10
CA PRO A 186 0.67 -12.46 -3.18
C PRO A 186 1.45 -13.44 -4.08
N ASP A 187 2.72 -13.16 -4.35
CA ASP A 187 3.61 -14.02 -5.14
C ASP A 187 3.96 -15.34 -4.46
N GLU A 188 3.93 -15.38 -3.12
CA GLU A 188 4.08 -16.58 -2.31
C GLU A 188 2.73 -17.28 -2.09
N ALA A 189 1.65 -16.51 -1.93
CA ALA A 189 0.31 -17.03 -1.63
C ALA A 189 -0.30 -17.77 -2.83
N GLN A 190 -0.14 -17.28 -4.07
CA GLN A 190 -0.68 -17.91 -5.27
C GLN A 190 -0.20 -19.36 -5.43
N PRO A 191 1.11 -19.68 -5.45
CA PRO A 191 1.57 -21.06 -5.54
C PRO A 191 1.21 -21.90 -4.30
N ALA A 192 1.18 -21.31 -3.10
CA ALA A 192 0.76 -22.02 -1.88
C ALA A 192 -0.73 -22.43 -1.96
N PHE A 193 -1.58 -21.55 -2.49
CA PHE A 193 -3.01 -21.83 -2.69
C PHE A 193 -3.22 -22.90 -3.78
N GLU A 194 -2.56 -22.78 -4.92
CA GLU A 194 -2.69 -23.75 -6.04
C GLU A 194 -2.17 -25.16 -5.68
N SER A 195 -1.17 -25.26 -4.82
CA SER A 195 -0.60 -26.54 -4.37
C SER A 195 -1.34 -27.18 -3.19
N GLY A 196 -2.37 -26.51 -2.65
CA GLY A 196 -3.08 -26.98 -1.44
C GLY A 196 -2.25 -26.79 -0.15
N GLY A 197 -1.24 -25.93 -0.16
CA GLY A 197 -0.48 -25.57 1.05
C GLY A 197 -1.28 -24.77 2.06
N VAL A 198 -2.38 -24.14 1.62
CA VAL A 198 -3.38 -23.43 2.43
C VAL A 198 -4.79 -23.84 2.01
N ASP A 199 -5.73 -23.81 2.95
CA ASP A 199 -7.14 -24.20 2.73
C ASP A 199 -7.97 -23.03 2.17
N ALA A 200 -7.55 -21.80 2.40
CA ALA A 200 -8.20 -20.59 1.89
C ALA A 200 -7.18 -19.46 1.73
N TRP A 201 -7.55 -18.47 0.93
CA TRP A 201 -6.74 -17.27 0.75
C TRP A 201 -7.61 -16.01 0.79
N ALA A 202 -7.35 -15.12 1.75
CA ALA A 202 -7.93 -13.80 1.79
C ALA A 202 -7.08 -12.86 0.93
N THR A 203 -7.66 -12.34 -0.17
CA THR A 203 -6.91 -11.63 -1.21
C THR A 203 -7.76 -10.54 -1.88
N TRP A 204 -7.23 -9.96 -2.95
CA TRP A 204 -7.84 -8.90 -3.76
C TRP A 204 -7.62 -9.14 -5.26
N ASP A 205 -8.29 -8.37 -6.11
CA ASP A 205 -8.11 -8.47 -7.55
C ASP A 205 -6.72 -7.95 -8.01
N PRO A 206 -6.11 -8.58 -9.03
CA PRO A 206 -6.73 -9.58 -9.94
C PRO A 206 -6.67 -11.03 -9.44
N TYR A 207 -6.16 -11.34 -8.28
CA TYR A 207 -6.00 -12.71 -7.78
C TYR A 207 -7.35 -13.42 -7.58
N ILE A 208 -8.40 -12.70 -7.13
CA ILE A 208 -9.75 -13.26 -7.00
C ILE A 208 -10.22 -13.70 -8.38
N THR A 209 -10.25 -12.78 -9.33
CA THR A 209 -10.74 -13.02 -10.69
C THR A 209 -9.89 -14.06 -11.42
N LEU A 210 -8.55 -14.02 -11.25
CA LEU A 210 -7.66 -15.03 -11.84
C LEU A 210 -8.04 -16.44 -11.39
N ASN A 211 -8.15 -16.68 -10.10
CA ASN A 211 -8.41 -18.01 -9.57
C ASN A 211 -9.85 -18.49 -9.91
N THR A 212 -10.83 -17.59 -9.88
CA THR A 212 -12.23 -17.96 -10.18
C THR A 212 -12.44 -18.25 -11.66
N LEU A 213 -11.93 -17.43 -12.58
CA LEU A 213 -12.10 -17.64 -14.01
C LEU A 213 -11.26 -18.80 -14.56
N THR A 214 -10.11 -19.09 -13.95
CA THR A 214 -9.28 -20.24 -14.37
C THR A 214 -9.69 -21.55 -13.67
N GLY A 215 -10.75 -21.53 -12.86
CA GLY A 215 -11.24 -22.73 -12.16
C GLY A 215 -10.31 -23.23 -11.04
N LYS A 216 -9.40 -22.39 -10.56
CA LYS A 216 -8.45 -22.72 -9.49
C LYS A 216 -8.99 -22.39 -8.09
N GLY A 217 -10.13 -21.68 -8.01
CA GLY A 217 -10.74 -21.32 -6.74
C GLY A 217 -12.16 -20.81 -6.90
N ASN A 218 -12.90 -20.83 -5.80
CA ASN A 218 -14.24 -20.28 -5.66
C ASN A 218 -14.25 -19.17 -4.60
N VAL A 219 -15.08 -18.14 -4.79
CA VAL A 219 -15.31 -17.13 -3.75
C VAL A 219 -16.15 -17.76 -2.64
N LEU A 220 -15.61 -17.78 -1.42
CA LEU A 220 -16.32 -18.18 -0.22
C LEU A 220 -17.13 -17.01 0.37
N ALA A 221 -16.53 -15.82 0.39
CA ALA A 221 -17.18 -14.58 0.81
C ALA A 221 -16.46 -13.38 0.19
N ASP A 222 -17.19 -12.33 -0.17
CA ASP A 222 -16.65 -11.05 -0.60
C ASP A 222 -17.24 -9.85 0.17
N GLY A 223 -16.71 -8.65 -0.10
CA GLY A 223 -17.11 -7.45 0.64
C GLY A 223 -18.56 -7.06 0.43
N GLU A 224 -19.15 -7.31 -0.75
CA GLU A 224 -20.56 -7.02 -1.01
C GLU A 224 -21.47 -7.95 -0.20
N GLN A 225 -21.17 -9.25 -0.18
CA GLN A 225 -21.94 -10.25 0.58
C GLN A 225 -21.92 -9.98 2.09
N LEU A 226 -20.81 -9.51 2.64
CA LEU A 226 -20.67 -9.25 4.07
C LEU A 226 -20.94 -7.78 4.47
N GLY A 227 -21.24 -6.89 3.52
CA GLY A 227 -21.42 -5.47 3.78
C GLY A 227 -20.14 -4.79 4.31
N VAL A 228 -18.95 -5.30 3.99
CA VAL A 228 -17.66 -4.78 4.43
C VAL A 228 -17.00 -4.00 3.32
N LEU A 229 -16.93 -2.68 3.46
CA LEU A 229 -16.20 -1.83 2.50
C LEU A 229 -14.69 -1.90 2.72
N SER A 230 -13.97 -1.99 1.62
CA SER A 230 -12.50 -1.97 1.56
C SER A 230 -12.02 -0.93 0.54
N PRO A 231 -12.32 0.36 0.75
CA PRO A 231 -11.93 1.42 -0.18
C PRO A 231 -10.40 1.52 -0.31
N SER A 232 -9.95 2.10 -1.42
CA SER A 232 -8.55 2.44 -1.60
C SER A 232 -8.40 3.94 -1.81
N PHE A 233 -7.20 4.44 -1.52
CA PHE A 233 -6.91 5.86 -1.51
C PHE A 233 -5.56 6.15 -2.16
N ASN A 234 -5.44 7.34 -2.75
CA ASN A 234 -4.14 7.92 -3.08
C ASN A 234 -3.65 8.71 -1.87
N ILE A 235 -2.41 8.49 -1.50
CA ILE A 235 -1.77 9.18 -0.38
C ILE A 235 -0.47 9.85 -0.83
N VAL A 236 -0.06 10.86 -0.08
CA VAL A 236 1.21 11.55 -0.27
C VAL A 236 1.91 11.73 1.08
N ARG A 237 3.23 11.66 1.09
CA ARG A 237 4.04 11.96 2.29
C ARG A 237 3.77 13.40 2.74
N LYS A 238 3.50 13.57 4.04
CA LYS A 238 2.99 14.86 4.58
C LYS A 238 3.92 16.03 4.32
N ASP A 239 5.20 15.90 4.62
CA ASP A 239 6.18 16.98 4.42
C ASP A 239 6.41 17.31 2.93
N PHE A 240 6.26 16.30 2.02
CA PHE A 240 6.25 16.57 0.59
C PHE A 240 5.03 17.42 0.19
N ALA A 241 3.84 17.05 0.67
CA ALA A 241 2.62 17.79 0.39
C ALA A 241 2.65 19.23 0.94
N ASP A 242 3.19 19.40 2.15
CA ASP A 242 3.30 20.72 2.77
C ASP A 242 4.31 21.62 2.05
N GLN A 243 5.37 21.04 1.48
CA GLN A 243 6.42 21.76 0.75
C GLN A 243 6.09 22.02 -0.72
N TYR A 244 5.36 21.10 -1.36
CA TYR A 244 5.11 21.11 -2.82
C TYR A 244 3.63 20.86 -3.15
N PRO A 245 2.69 21.69 -2.67
CA PRO A 245 1.25 21.49 -2.89
C PRO A 245 0.86 21.50 -4.37
N ASP A 246 1.56 22.26 -5.20
CA ASP A 246 1.36 22.30 -6.64
C ASP A 246 1.72 20.97 -7.33
N LEU A 247 2.75 20.27 -6.84
CA LEU A 247 3.11 18.96 -7.36
C LEU A 247 2.12 17.87 -6.94
N VAL A 248 1.44 18.03 -5.80
CA VAL A 248 0.36 17.12 -5.39
C VAL A 248 -0.86 17.28 -6.31
N THR A 249 -1.25 18.51 -6.60
CA THR A 249 -2.32 18.78 -7.57
C THR A 249 -1.95 18.27 -8.96
N LEU A 250 -0.70 18.50 -9.41
CA LEU A 250 -0.21 18.00 -10.70
C LEU A 250 -0.28 16.46 -10.78
N TYR A 251 0.12 15.74 -9.71
CA TYR A 251 0.00 14.28 -9.67
C TYR A 251 -1.44 13.83 -9.92
N LEU A 252 -2.41 14.42 -9.24
CA LEU A 252 -3.83 14.07 -9.40
C LEU A 252 -4.37 14.46 -10.79
N THR A 253 -3.90 15.57 -11.37
CA THR A 253 -4.25 15.98 -12.74
C THR A 253 -3.76 14.96 -13.77
N VAL A 254 -2.50 14.48 -13.66
CA VAL A 254 -1.98 13.44 -14.55
C VAL A 254 -2.68 12.11 -14.32
N LEU A 255 -3.03 11.78 -13.07
CA LEU A 255 -3.83 10.60 -12.75
C LEU A 255 -5.23 10.67 -13.40
N ASN A 256 -5.89 11.84 -13.40
CA ASN A 256 -7.16 12.04 -14.10
C ASN A 256 -7.03 11.81 -15.62
N LYS A 257 -5.94 12.29 -16.24
CA LYS A 257 -5.63 12.01 -17.65
C LYS A 257 -5.48 10.50 -17.90
N THR A 258 -4.81 9.79 -16.99
CA THR A 258 -4.59 8.34 -17.07
C THR A 258 -5.91 7.57 -16.99
N LEU A 259 -6.80 7.95 -16.06
CA LEU A 259 -8.13 7.35 -15.92
C LEU A 259 -9.05 7.66 -17.11
N ALA A 260 -8.99 8.88 -17.66
CA ALA A 260 -9.73 9.24 -18.86
C ALA A 260 -9.31 8.34 -20.04
N TRP A 261 -8.00 8.17 -20.25
CA TRP A 261 -7.48 7.29 -21.29
C TRP A 261 -7.97 5.84 -21.10
N GLU A 262 -7.87 5.29 -19.88
CA GLU A 262 -8.35 3.93 -19.58
C GLU A 262 -9.82 3.76 -19.93
N LYS A 263 -10.66 4.74 -19.59
CA LYS A 263 -12.09 4.72 -19.86
C LYS A 263 -12.40 4.82 -21.36
N GLU A 264 -11.68 5.67 -22.09
CA GLU A 264 -11.87 5.89 -23.54
C GLU A 264 -11.31 4.76 -24.39
N ASN A 265 -10.30 4.02 -23.87
CA ASN A 265 -9.58 2.97 -24.59
C ASN A 265 -9.63 1.62 -23.84
N GLU A 266 -10.79 1.27 -23.27
CA GLU A 266 -10.95 0.13 -22.36
C GLU A 266 -10.41 -1.19 -22.93
N ALA A 267 -10.69 -1.50 -24.20
CA ALA A 267 -10.21 -2.73 -24.82
C ALA A 267 -8.68 -2.77 -24.93
N GLU A 268 -8.04 -1.64 -25.23
CA GLU A 268 -6.58 -1.52 -25.25
C GLU A 268 -5.99 -1.63 -23.84
N ALA A 269 -6.62 -1.00 -22.86
CA ALA A 269 -6.21 -1.07 -21.46
C ALA A 269 -6.27 -2.51 -20.94
N ILE A 270 -7.36 -3.24 -21.20
CA ILE A 270 -7.52 -4.66 -20.83
C ILE A 270 -6.42 -5.50 -21.45
N LYS A 271 -6.23 -5.40 -22.78
CA LYS A 271 -5.20 -6.15 -23.48
C LYS A 271 -3.81 -5.87 -22.89
N ARG A 272 -3.49 -4.61 -22.70
CA ARG A 272 -2.22 -4.15 -22.16
C ARG A 272 -1.96 -4.70 -20.75
N TYR A 273 -2.94 -4.58 -19.85
CA TYR A 273 -2.79 -5.06 -18.46
C TYR A 273 -2.63 -6.59 -18.42
N ALA A 274 -3.32 -7.29 -19.30
CA ALA A 274 -3.19 -8.75 -19.45
C ALA A 274 -1.78 -9.13 -19.91
N ASP A 275 -1.27 -8.48 -20.95
CA ASP A 275 0.08 -8.71 -21.50
C ASP A 275 1.17 -8.40 -20.46
N GLU A 276 1.08 -7.26 -19.75
CA GLU A 276 2.04 -6.84 -18.73
C GLU A 276 2.12 -7.80 -17.53
N ARG A 277 1.00 -8.47 -17.20
CA ARG A 277 0.91 -9.40 -16.06
C ARG A 277 1.03 -10.87 -16.48
N GLY A 278 1.03 -11.16 -17.78
CA GLY A 278 1.07 -12.53 -18.30
C GLY A 278 -0.18 -13.35 -17.93
N ILE A 279 -1.36 -12.71 -17.87
CA ILE A 279 -2.64 -13.33 -17.52
C ILE A 279 -3.68 -13.11 -18.64
N PRO A 280 -4.76 -13.94 -18.71
CA PRO A 280 -5.79 -13.78 -19.74
C PRO A 280 -6.51 -12.42 -19.67
N GLN A 281 -6.93 -11.89 -20.84
CA GLN A 281 -7.67 -10.62 -20.92
C GLN A 281 -9.00 -10.68 -20.17
N GLU A 282 -9.64 -11.83 -20.14
CA GLU A 282 -10.89 -12.07 -19.42
C GLU A 282 -10.74 -11.87 -17.91
N VAL A 283 -9.54 -12.08 -17.36
CA VAL A 283 -9.25 -11.81 -15.95
C VAL A 283 -9.24 -10.31 -15.68
N ILE A 284 -8.65 -9.52 -16.56
CA ILE A 284 -8.65 -8.05 -16.41
C ILE A 284 -10.06 -7.50 -16.62
N GLN A 285 -10.81 -8.03 -17.63
CA GLN A 285 -12.22 -7.65 -17.80
C GLN A 285 -13.03 -7.93 -16.53
N GLY A 286 -12.94 -9.13 -15.97
CA GLY A 286 -13.64 -9.49 -14.75
C GLY A 286 -13.20 -8.66 -13.54
N THR A 287 -11.92 -8.25 -13.48
CA THR A 287 -11.43 -7.30 -12.46
C THR A 287 -12.12 -5.94 -12.61
N PHE A 288 -12.26 -5.42 -13.84
CA PHE A 288 -12.96 -4.17 -14.12
C PHE A 288 -14.46 -4.25 -13.78
N ASP A 289 -15.10 -5.40 -14.01
CA ASP A 289 -16.51 -5.63 -13.67
C ASP A 289 -16.72 -5.67 -12.14
N ARG A 290 -15.71 -6.11 -11.37
CA ARG A 290 -15.75 -6.12 -9.91
C ARG A 290 -15.42 -4.77 -9.28
N SER A 291 -14.43 -4.07 -9.81
CA SER A 291 -13.98 -2.78 -9.26
C SER A 291 -13.18 -1.99 -10.28
N ARG A 292 -13.51 -0.70 -10.40
CA ARG A 292 -12.79 0.23 -11.28
C ARG A 292 -12.06 1.29 -10.50
N SER A 293 -10.93 1.71 -11.06
CA SER A 293 -10.18 2.83 -10.54
C SER A 293 -10.97 4.15 -10.69
N ILE A 294 -10.90 4.96 -9.66
CA ILE A 294 -11.50 6.30 -9.60
C ILE A 294 -10.47 7.28 -9.05
N ASN A 295 -10.74 8.57 -9.16
CA ASN A 295 -9.97 9.63 -8.49
C ASN A 295 -10.95 10.74 -8.11
N ILE A 296 -11.51 10.65 -6.91
CA ILE A 296 -12.58 11.53 -6.44
C ILE A 296 -12.31 12.02 -5.03
N PRO A 297 -12.92 13.14 -4.57
CA PRO A 297 -12.88 13.54 -3.17
C PRO A 297 -13.41 12.43 -2.25
N VAL A 298 -12.80 12.30 -1.08
CA VAL A 298 -13.27 11.35 -0.06
C VAL A 298 -14.44 11.95 0.68
N THR A 299 -15.58 11.24 0.71
CA THR A 299 -16.80 11.70 1.38
C THR A 299 -16.74 11.46 2.89
N ASP A 300 -17.55 12.22 3.66
CA ASP A 300 -17.67 12.01 5.11
C ASP A 300 -18.16 10.60 5.45
N ASP A 301 -19.00 9.97 4.63
CA ASP A 301 -19.47 8.59 4.83
C ASP A 301 -18.29 7.59 4.73
N ILE A 302 -17.40 7.76 3.76
CA ILE A 302 -16.21 6.93 3.60
C ILE A 302 -15.24 7.16 4.77
N ILE A 303 -15.06 8.40 5.23
CA ILE A 303 -14.25 8.71 6.42
C ILE A 303 -14.86 8.05 7.67
N ALA A 304 -16.19 8.07 7.82
CA ALA A 304 -16.87 7.41 8.93
C ALA A 304 -16.70 5.87 8.89
N GLU A 305 -16.78 5.25 7.70
CA GLU A 305 -16.52 3.81 7.55
C GLU A 305 -15.06 3.46 7.83
N GLN A 306 -14.15 4.31 7.42
CA GLN A 306 -12.72 4.19 7.75
C GLN A 306 -12.49 4.25 9.27
N GLN A 307 -13.21 5.12 10.00
CA GLN A 307 -13.13 5.19 11.46
C GLN A 307 -13.64 3.91 12.12
N LYS A 308 -14.77 3.35 11.65
CA LYS A 308 -15.26 2.05 12.15
C LYS A 308 -14.23 0.94 11.95
N THR A 309 -13.56 0.92 10.79
CA THR A 309 -12.48 -0.03 10.52
C THR A 309 -11.31 0.17 11.49
N ALA A 310 -10.90 1.41 11.74
CA ALA A 310 -9.81 1.71 12.68
C ALA A 310 -10.15 1.31 14.13
N ASP A 311 -11.36 1.61 14.58
CA ASP A 311 -11.84 1.24 15.91
C ASP A 311 -11.90 -0.29 16.07
N PHE A 312 -12.42 -1.02 15.09
CA PHE A 312 -12.42 -2.47 15.07
C PHE A 312 -10.99 -3.04 15.13
N GLN A 313 -10.06 -2.53 14.34
CA GLN A 313 -8.68 -3.00 14.33
C GLN A 313 -7.97 -2.71 15.66
N PHE A 314 -8.31 -1.62 16.33
CA PHE A 314 -7.81 -1.33 17.67
C PHE A 314 -8.35 -2.34 18.70
N GLU A 315 -9.64 -2.66 18.66
CA GLU A 315 -10.27 -3.68 19.51
C GLU A 315 -9.67 -5.08 19.29
N GLN A 316 -9.36 -5.42 18.03
CA GLN A 316 -8.65 -6.67 17.67
C GLN A 316 -7.15 -6.64 18.03
N LYS A 317 -6.63 -5.52 18.55
CA LYS A 317 -5.20 -5.32 18.92
C LYS A 317 -4.23 -5.49 17.75
N THR A 318 -4.69 -5.30 16.52
CA THR A 318 -3.85 -5.32 15.33
C THR A 318 -3.10 -4.00 15.14
N ILE A 319 -3.66 -2.91 15.65
CA ILE A 319 -2.99 -1.63 15.83
C ILE A 319 -2.87 -1.30 17.33
N ARG A 320 -1.81 -0.57 17.70
CA ARG A 320 -1.49 -0.32 19.11
C ARG A 320 -2.08 0.98 19.65
N LYS A 321 -2.53 1.87 18.77
CA LYS A 321 -2.98 3.21 19.10
C LYS A 321 -4.38 3.44 18.53
N LYS A 322 -5.27 4.01 19.34
CA LYS A 322 -6.54 4.53 18.84
C LYS A 322 -6.28 5.81 18.06
N ILE A 323 -6.85 5.94 16.89
CA ILE A 323 -6.60 7.04 15.95
C ILE A 323 -7.89 7.75 15.58
N GLN A 324 -7.78 9.01 15.16
CA GLN A 324 -8.85 9.78 14.52
C GLN A 324 -8.50 9.84 13.02
N VAL A 325 -9.16 9.01 12.22
CA VAL A 325 -8.79 8.87 10.80
C VAL A 325 -8.92 10.19 10.02
N LYS A 326 -9.87 11.05 10.40
CA LYS A 326 -10.11 12.33 9.74
C LYS A 326 -8.88 13.24 9.68
N GLU A 327 -7.94 13.11 10.62
CA GLU A 327 -6.75 13.96 10.71
C GLU A 327 -5.82 13.85 9.50
N VAL A 328 -5.87 12.76 8.76
CA VAL A 328 -5.01 12.55 7.59
C VAL A 328 -5.70 12.81 6.25
N PHE A 329 -7.02 13.05 6.21
CA PHE A 329 -7.78 13.30 4.99
C PHE A 329 -7.71 14.77 4.57
N ASP A 330 -7.39 15.04 3.30
CA ASP A 330 -7.22 16.39 2.75
C ASP A 330 -7.66 16.44 1.28
N ASN A 331 -8.92 16.84 1.06
CA ASN A 331 -9.52 16.91 -0.27
C ASN A 331 -9.10 18.14 -1.09
N GLN A 332 -8.39 19.13 -0.50
CA GLN A 332 -8.05 20.38 -1.21
C GLN A 332 -7.32 20.14 -2.55
N TYR A 333 -6.49 19.09 -2.61
CA TYR A 333 -5.69 18.79 -3.79
C TYR A 333 -6.52 18.20 -4.93
N ILE A 334 -7.44 17.26 -4.61
CA ILE A 334 -8.32 16.68 -5.64
C ILE A 334 -9.36 17.70 -6.14
N GLU A 335 -9.86 18.56 -5.26
CA GLU A 335 -10.75 19.65 -5.65
C GLU A 335 -10.06 20.62 -6.60
N ALA A 336 -8.77 20.95 -6.34
CA ALA A 336 -7.97 21.79 -7.23
C ALA A 336 -7.63 21.10 -8.56
N ALA A 337 -7.46 19.77 -8.58
CA ALA A 337 -7.15 19.02 -9.79
C ALA A 337 -8.36 18.74 -10.71
N THR A 338 -9.58 19.07 -10.27
CA THR A 338 -10.84 18.88 -11.01
C THR A 338 -11.47 20.18 -11.48
N GLN A 339 -10.89 21.34 -11.14
CA GLN A 339 -11.28 22.67 -11.66
C GLN A 339 -10.67 22.93 -13.03
#